data_58f3d9c70396bd34fca30b9ef668645c
#
_entry.id   58f3d9c70396bd34fca30b9ef668645c
#
_cell.length_a   1.000
_cell.length_b   1.000
_cell.length_c   1.000
_cell.angle_alpha   90.00
_cell.angle_beta   90.00
_cell.angle_gamma   90.00
#
_symmetry.space_group_name_H-M   'P 1'
#
loop_
_entity.id
_entity.type
_entity.pdbx_description
1 polymer ?
#
loop_
_entity_poly.entity_id
_entity_poly.type
_entity_poly.pdbx_seq_one_letter_code
_entity_poly.pdbx_strand_id
1 'polypeptide(L)'
;MKTTNTKKSNLLTNIFSFIVITVGSIIAAFAIEEFLVAKQILDGGIVGISIILNHIFGLKLSYFIIILNIPFLILGAKLLGKIFALKATYAMVIFSAFLIVFEEMPEVTEDPLLATVYGGLFLGLGVGLVMKSGGCVDGVDTVSLLLSKKTQFS
;
A
#
# COMPACT_ATOMS: atom_id res chain seq x y z
N MET A 1 -7.35 -39.88 -3.24
CA MET A 1 -7.08 -39.25 -1.93
C MET A 1 -6.01 -38.13 -1.96
N LYS A 2 -5.65 -37.60 -3.15
CA LYS A 2 -4.64 -36.50 -3.32
C LYS A 2 -5.21 -35.09 -3.53
N THR A 3 -6.50 -34.96 -3.72
CA THR A 3 -7.13 -33.63 -4.08
C THR A 3 -7.52 -32.76 -2.91
N THR A 4 -7.63 -33.28 -1.70
CA THR A 4 -8.01 -32.55 -0.50
C THR A 4 -6.83 -31.79 0.14
N ASN A 5 -5.60 -32.26 -0.06
CA ASN A 5 -4.41 -31.68 0.56
C ASN A 5 -3.94 -30.39 -0.18
N THR A 6 -4.09 -30.33 -1.50
CA THR A 6 -3.74 -29.18 -2.32
C THR A 6 -4.67 -27.98 -2.07
N LYS A 7 -5.95 -28.23 -1.85
CA LYS A 7 -6.94 -27.18 -1.59
C LYS A 7 -6.75 -26.54 -0.21
N LYS A 8 -6.36 -27.35 0.78
CA LYS A 8 -6.08 -26.89 2.15
C LYS A 8 -4.77 -26.10 2.24
N SER A 9 -3.75 -26.48 1.47
CA SER A 9 -2.48 -25.77 1.34
C SER A 9 -2.69 -24.39 0.70
N ASN A 10 -3.49 -24.29 -0.37
CA ASN A 10 -3.79 -23.02 -1.03
C ASN A 10 -4.63 -22.07 -0.15
N LEU A 11 -5.51 -22.62 0.68
CA LEU A 11 -6.32 -21.81 1.60
C LEU A 11 -5.46 -21.20 2.72
N LEU A 12 -4.56 -21.99 3.30
CA LEU A 12 -3.63 -21.51 4.33
C LEU A 12 -2.67 -20.45 3.77
N THR A 13 -2.17 -20.63 2.56
CA THR A 13 -1.29 -19.66 1.89
C THR A 13 -2.02 -18.37 1.60
N ASN A 14 -3.30 -18.42 1.21
CA ASN A 14 -4.10 -17.23 0.98
C ASN A 14 -4.40 -16.48 2.29
N ILE A 15 -4.78 -17.17 3.35
CA ILE A 15 -5.02 -16.55 4.67
C ILE A 15 -3.75 -15.88 5.19
N PHE A 16 -2.61 -16.56 5.08
CA PHE A 16 -1.32 -15.98 5.46
C PHE A 16 -0.99 -14.72 4.64
N SER A 17 -1.27 -14.73 3.33
CA SER A 17 -1.10 -13.54 2.48
C SER A 17 -1.94 -12.35 2.95
N PHE A 18 -3.20 -12.57 3.33
CA PHE A 18 -4.05 -11.48 3.83
C PHE A 18 -3.58 -10.93 5.18
N ILE A 19 -3.07 -11.79 6.07
CA ILE A 19 -2.48 -11.33 7.35
C ILE A 19 -1.24 -10.46 7.08
N VAL A 20 -0.35 -10.89 6.19
CA VAL A 20 0.86 -10.13 5.85
C VAL A 20 0.50 -8.80 5.16
N ILE A 21 -0.51 -8.80 4.28
CA ILE A 21 -1.02 -7.57 3.66
C ILE A 21 -1.55 -6.61 4.72
N THR A 22 -2.33 -7.09 5.69
CA THR A 22 -2.85 -6.27 6.79
C THR A 22 -1.73 -5.61 7.58
N VAL A 23 -0.75 -6.41 8.03
CA VAL A 23 0.40 -5.90 8.78
C VAL A 23 1.21 -4.90 7.95
N GLY A 24 1.50 -5.23 6.69
CA GLY A 24 2.24 -4.35 5.79
C GLY A 24 1.52 -3.03 5.52
N SER A 25 0.21 -3.06 5.31
CA SER A 25 -0.61 -1.86 5.10
C SER A 25 -0.66 -0.96 6.33
N ILE A 26 -0.74 -1.54 7.53
CA ILE A 26 -0.71 -0.79 8.79
C ILE A 26 0.65 -0.11 8.97
N ILE A 27 1.75 -0.82 8.75
CA ILE A 27 3.11 -0.28 8.86
C ILE A 27 3.31 0.85 7.84
N ALA A 28 2.85 0.69 6.61
CA ALA A 28 2.95 1.70 5.57
C ALA A 28 2.11 2.95 5.90
N ALA A 29 0.88 2.78 6.40
CA ALA A 29 0.02 3.89 6.82
C ALA A 29 0.64 4.68 7.98
N PHE A 30 1.17 3.98 8.97
CA PHE A 30 1.90 4.59 10.08
C PHE A 30 3.10 5.39 9.60
N ALA A 31 3.89 4.84 8.69
CA ALA A 31 5.08 5.51 8.14
C ALA A 31 4.71 6.80 7.41
N ILE A 32 3.64 6.78 6.62
CA ILE A 32 3.22 7.96 5.85
C ILE A 32 2.68 9.04 6.79
N GLU A 33 1.76 8.71 7.67
CA GLU A 33 1.08 9.72 8.50
C GLU A 33 2.04 10.32 9.53
N GLU A 34 2.75 9.49 10.29
CA GLU A 34 3.56 9.91 11.42
C GLU A 34 4.92 10.50 11.04
N PHE A 35 5.46 10.15 9.87
CA PHE A 35 6.77 10.63 9.45
C PHE A 35 6.71 11.53 8.23
N LEU A 36 6.02 11.14 7.16
CA LEU A 36 6.05 11.88 5.90
C LEU A 36 5.10 13.08 5.94
N VAL A 37 3.83 12.84 6.24
CA VAL A 37 2.80 13.90 6.27
C VAL A 37 3.10 14.90 7.39
N ALA A 38 3.42 14.43 8.58
CA ALA A 38 3.75 15.25 9.74
C ALA A 38 4.90 16.25 9.45
N LYS A 39 5.88 15.87 8.63
CA LYS A 39 7.02 16.72 8.24
C LYS A 39 6.91 17.31 6.84
N GLN A 40 5.76 17.19 6.19
CA GLN A 40 5.53 17.65 4.81
C GLN A 40 6.56 17.07 3.82
N ILE A 41 7.04 15.87 4.09
CA ILE A 41 7.95 15.13 3.22
C ILE A 41 7.11 14.50 2.12
N LEU A 42 7.42 14.85 0.87
CA LEU A 42 6.74 14.29 -0.28
C LEU A 42 7.24 12.86 -0.55
N ASP A 43 6.30 11.94 -0.62
CA ASP A 43 6.55 10.61 -1.16
C ASP A 43 6.48 10.64 -2.69
N GLY A 44 6.90 9.57 -3.33
CA GLY A 44 6.73 9.38 -4.78
C GLY A 44 5.33 8.89 -5.15
N GLY A 45 5.03 8.88 -6.44
CA GLY A 45 3.82 8.24 -6.97
C GLY A 45 2.51 8.94 -6.64
N ILE A 46 1.45 8.15 -6.51
CA ILE A 46 0.10 8.63 -6.25
C ILE A 46 -0.04 9.14 -4.81
N VAL A 47 0.66 8.51 -3.87
CA VAL A 47 0.68 8.97 -2.47
C VAL A 47 1.21 10.39 -2.38
N GLY A 48 2.33 10.71 -3.06
CA GLY A 48 2.87 12.07 -3.10
C GLY A 48 1.90 13.10 -3.69
N ILE A 49 1.23 12.76 -4.78
CA ILE A 49 0.17 13.61 -5.36
C ILE A 49 -0.97 13.80 -4.37
N SER A 50 -1.36 12.74 -3.67
CA SER A 50 -2.43 12.78 -2.66
C SER A 50 -2.06 13.68 -1.47
N ILE A 51 -0.80 13.69 -1.04
CA ILE A 51 -0.30 14.58 0.02
C ILE A 51 -0.41 16.04 -0.43
N ILE A 52 -0.02 16.36 -1.67
CA ILE A 52 -0.15 17.72 -2.23
C ILE A 52 -1.62 18.15 -2.26
N LEU A 53 -2.51 17.27 -2.74
CA LEU A 53 -3.95 17.57 -2.81
C LEU A 53 -4.56 17.73 -1.41
N ASN A 54 -4.18 16.91 -0.45
CA ASN A 54 -4.56 17.04 0.94
C ASN A 54 -4.19 18.44 1.48
N HIS A 55 -2.97 18.89 1.22
CA HIS A 55 -2.49 20.21 1.66
C HIS A 55 -3.24 21.36 0.99
N ILE A 56 -3.58 21.25 -0.31
CA ILE A 56 -4.28 22.30 -1.06
C ILE A 56 -5.76 22.38 -0.68
N PHE A 57 -6.44 21.26 -0.59
CA PHE A 57 -7.89 21.18 -0.41
C PHE A 57 -8.33 21.01 1.05
N GLY A 58 -7.43 20.64 1.96
CA GLY A 58 -7.74 20.41 3.38
C GLY A 58 -8.65 19.19 3.62
N LEU A 59 -8.80 18.31 2.63
CA LEU A 59 -9.56 17.05 2.75
C LEU A 59 -8.65 15.92 3.20
N LYS A 60 -9.20 14.86 3.80
CA LYS A 60 -8.41 13.73 4.30
C LYS A 60 -7.60 13.07 3.19
N LEU A 61 -6.33 12.78 3.49
CA LEU A 61 -5.38 12.14 2.59
C LEU A 61 -5.93 10.83 1.99
N SER A 62 -6.60 10.03 2.82
CA SER A 62 -7.20 8.75 2.44
C SER A 62 -8.18 8.84 1.26
N TYR A 63 -8.93 9.94 1.14
CA TYR A 63 -9.86 10.14 0.02
C TYR A 63 -9.14 10.26 -1.32
N PHE A 64 -8.07 11.06 -1.35
CA PHE A 64 -7.28 11.23 -2.56
C PHE A 64 -6.57 9.95 -2.96
N ILE A 65 -6.03 9.21 -1.99
CA ILE A 65 -5.38 7.92 -2.24
C ILE A 65 -6.36 6.94 -2.88
N ILE A 66 -7.57 6.78 -2.34
CA ILE A 66 -8.57 5.87 -2.90
C ILE A 66 -8.96 6.30 -4.32
N ILE A 67 -9.33 7.57 -4.52
CA ILE A 67 -9.83 8.07 -5.80
C ILE A 67 -8.77 7.96 -6.90
N LEU A 68 -7.54 8.39 -6.62
CA LEU A 68 -6.46 8.37 -7.58
C LEU A 68 -5.97 6.96 -7.92
N ASN A 69 -6.16 6.00 -7.02
CA ASN A 69 -5.76 4.61 -7.25
C ASN A 69 -6.81 3.78 -8.01
N ILE A 70 -8.06 4.23 -8.11
CA ILE A 70 -9.12 3.51 -8.85
C ILE A 70 -8.70 3.10 -10.27
N PRO A 71 -8.17 4.01 -11.13
CA PRO A 71 -7.80 3.65 -12.49
C PRO A 71 -6.68 2.59 -12.53
N PHE A 72 -5.74 2.64 -11.59
CA PHE A 72 -4.65 1.67 -11.50
C PHE A 72 -5.13 0.30 -11.00
N LEU A 73 -6.11 0.28 -10.09
CA LEU A 73 -6.77 -0.96 -9.66
C LEU A 73 -7.50 -1.64 -10.83
N ILE A 74 -8.22 -0.87 -11.66
CA ILE A 74 -8.91 -1.39 -12.84
C ILE A 74 -7.90 -1.95 -13.85
N LEU A 75 -6.79 -1.25 -14.08
CA LEU A 75 -5.70 -1.71 -14.94
C LEU A 75 -5.07 -2.99 -14.38
N GLY A 76 -4.77 -3.04 -13.09
CA GLY A 76 -4.24 -4.20 -12.42
C GLY A 76 -5.18 -5.41 -12.49
N ALA A 77 -6.48 -5.19 -12.31
CA ALA A 77 -7.50 -6.24 -12.44
C ALA A 77 -7.53 -6.87 -13.84
N LYS A 78 -7.40 -6.04 -14.89
CA LYS A 78 -7.40 -6.50 -16.28
C LYS A 78 -6.12 -7.25 -16.67
N LEU A 79 -4.96 -6.80 -16.19
CA LEU A 79 -3.66 -7.25 -16.65
C LEU A 79 -3.00 -8.28 -15.71
N LEU A 80 -3.20 -8.16 -14.40
CA LEU A 80 -2.65 -9.06 -13.38
C LEU A 80 -3.65 -10.08 -12.85
N GLY A 81 -4.94 -9.87 -13.12
CA GLY A 81 -6.01 -10.82 -12.79
C GLY A 81 -6.80 -10.47 -11.53
N LYS A 82 -7.90 -11.22 -11.31
CA LYS A 82 -8.89 -10.96 -10.26
C LYS A 82 -8.36 -11.13 -8.84
N ILE A 83 -7.45 -12.10 -8.63
CA ILE A 83 -6.88 -12.38 -7.30
C ILE A 83 -5.96 -11.23 -6.87
N PHE A 84 -5.18 -10.69 -7.81
CA PHE A 84 -4.38 -9.50 -7.57
C PHE A 84 -5.27 -8.30 -7.21
N ALA A 85 -6.32 -8.05 -8.01
CA ALA A 85 -7.24 -6.96 -7.77
C ALA A 85 -7.90 -7.05 -6.38
N LEU A 86 -8.30 -8.25 -5.96
CA LEU A 86 -8.88 -8.47 -4.64
C LEU A 86 -7.89 -8.13 -3.51
N LYS A 87 -6.65 -8.62 -3.62
CA LYS A 87 -5.58 -8.35 -2.64
C LYS A 87 -5.18 -6.88 -2.62
N ALA A 88 -5.07 -6.24 -3.78
CA ALA A 88 -4.76 -4.82 -3.91
C ALA A 88 -5.87 -3.93 -3.32
N THR A 89 -7.12 -4.21 -3.65
CA THR A 89 -8.27 -3.49 -3.07
C THR A 89 -8.31 -3.66 -1.55
N TYR A 90 -8.10 -4.87 -1.05
CA TYR A 90 -8.04 -5.13 0.39
C TYR A 90 -6.92 -4.35 1.07
N ALA A 91 -5.69 -4.39 0.51
CA ALA A 91 -4.55 -3.64 1.02
C ALA A 91 -4.84 -2.14 1.10
N MET A 92 -5.44 -1.59 0.04
CA MET A 92 -5.76 -0.17 -0.08
C MET A 92 -6.85 0.27 0.91
N VAL A 93 -7.86 -0.57 1.14
CA VAL A 93 -8.91 -0.29 2.14
C VAL A 93 -8.31 -0.28 3.55
N ILE A 94 -7.50 -1.26 3.91
CA ILE A 94 -6.81 -1.31 5.22
C ILE A 94 -5.87 -0.12 5.38
N PHE A 95 -5.06 0.16 4.38
CA PHE A 95 -4.13 1.29 4.36
C PHE A 95 -4.86 2.63 4.59
N SER A 96 -5.91 2.90 3.81
CA SER A 96 -6.69 4.14 3.93
C SER A 96 -7.43 4.26 5.27
N ALA A 97 -7.93 3.15 5.81
CA ALA A 97 -8.58 3.13 7.12
C ALA A 97 -7.59 3.49 8.24
N PHE A 98 -6.37 2.95 8.19
CA PHE A 98 -5.34 3.24 9.19
C PHE A 98 -4.73 4.63 9.03
N LEU A 99 -4.68 5.19 7.83
CA LEU A 99 -4.34 6.61 7.65
C LEU A 99 -5.29 7.52 8.43
N ILE A 100 -6.60 7.24 8.39
CA ILE A 100 -7.59 8.02 9.16
C ILE A 100 -7.36 7.86 10.67
N VAL A 101 -6.99 6.66 11.11
CA VAL A 101 -6.73 6.39 12.54
C VAL A 101 -5.48 7.12 13.03
N PHE A 102 -4.43 7.12 12.24
CA PHE A 102 -3.15 7.74 12.59
C PHE A 102 -3.17 9.27 12.44
N GLU A 103 -4.04 9.83 11.58
CA GLU A 103 -4.19 11.29 11.39
C GLU A 103 -4.38 12.07 12.70
N GLU A 104 -4.99 11.45 13.71
CA GLU A 104 -5.26 12.07 15.02
C GLU A 104 -4.15 11.84 16.06
N MET A 105 -3.09 11.09 15.69
CA MET A 105 -1.99 10.80 16.62
C MET A 105 -0.95 11.94 16.64
N PRO A 106 -0.24 12.14 17.78
CA PRO A 106 0.83 13.12 17.86
C PRO A 106 2.06 12.64 17.05
N GLU A 107 2.78 13.58 16.47
CA GLU A 107 4.02 13.30 15.71
C GLU A 107 5.04 12.51 16.53
N VAL A 108 5.64 11.49 15.92
CA VAL A 108 6.62 10.60 16.59
C VAL A 108 7.97 11.29 16.78
N THR A 109 8.35 12.21 15.89
CA THR A 109 9.63 12.91 15.96
C THR A 109 9.53 14.32 15.41
N GLU A 110 10.25 15.26 16.04
CA GLU A 110 10.38 16.64 15.55
C GLU A 110 11.50 16.83 14.52
N ASP A 111 12.44 15.88 14.44
CA ASP A 111 13.61 15.95 13.54
C ASP A 111 13.26 15.45 12.12
N PRO A 112 13.31 16.32 11.08
CA PRO A 112 13.01 15.93 9.71
C PRO A 112 13.94 14.87 9.13
N LEU A 113 15.22 14.84 9.54
CA LEU A 113 16.17 13.83 9.08
C LEU A 113 15.80 12.45 9.63
N LEU A 114 15.49 12.40 10.92
CA LEU A 114 15.06 11.17 11.58
C LEU A 114 13.74 10.67 10.99
N ALA A 115 12.79 11.57 10.73
CA ALA A 115 11.53 11.27 10.08
C ALA A 115 11.75 10.67 8.68
N THR A 116 12.66 11.22 7.88
CA THR A 116 12.95 10.72 6.53
C THR A 116 13.53 9.30 6.57
N VAL A 117 14.51 9.05 7.45
CA VAL A 117 15.18 7.75 7.54
C VAL A 117 14.23 6.67 8.05
N TYR A 118 13.55 6.91 9.17
CA TYR A 118 12.63 5.92 9.73
C TYR A 118 11.34 5.80 8.91
N GLY A 119 10.81 6.91 8.40
CA GLY A 119 9.66 6.90 7.50
C GLY A 119 9.93 6.05 6.25
N GLY A 120 11.07 6.28 5.59
CA GLY A 120 11.48 5.48 4.45
C GLY A 120 11.70 4.00 4.77
N LEU A 121 12.30 3.68 5.92
CA LEU A 121 12.50 2.31 6.38
C LEU A 121 11.16 1.59 6.61
N PHE A 122 10.26 2.17 7.40
CA PHE A 122 8.97 1.58 7.71
C PHE A 122 8.06 1.51 6.47
N LEU A 123 8.07 2.55 5.63
CA LEU A 123 7.31 2.54 4.38
C LEU A 123 7.80 1.43 3.45
N GLY A 124 9.12 1.32 3.27
CA GLY A 124 9.72 0.26 2.45
C GLY A 124 9.41 -1.14 2.96
N LEU A 125 9.45 -1.35 4.28
CA LEU A 125 9.06 -2.61 4.91
C LEU A 125 7.55 -2.92 4.70
N GLY A 126 6.69 -1.94 4.95
CA GLY A 126 5.24 -2.10 4.81
C GLY A 126 4.83 -2.42 3.37
N VAL A 127 5.25 -1.60 2.42
CA VAL A 127 4.99 -1.80 0.98
C VAL A 127 5.60 -3.10 0.49
N GLY A 128 6.84 -3.40 0.89
CA GLY A 128 7.52 -4.65 0.51
C GLY A 128 6.76 -5.90 0.97
N LEU A 129 6.21 -5.91 2.18
CA LEU A 129 5.38 -7.01 2.68
C LEU A 129 4.08 -7.18 1.87
N VAL A 130 3.42 -6.07 1.54
CA VAL A 130 2.19 -6.08 0.73
C VAL A 130 2.48 -6.61 -0.67
N MET A 131 3.53 -6.11 -1.33
CA MET A 131 3.94 -6.55 -2.68
C MET A 131 4.34 -8.03 -2.71
N LYS A 132 5.12 -8.48 -1.71
CA LYS A 132 5.51 -9.90 -1.57
C LYS A 132 4.30 -10.82 -1.46
N SER A 133 3.21 -10.35 -0.86
CA SER A 133 1.97 -11.11 -0.70
C SER A 133 1.03 -11.02 -1.91
N GLY A 134 1.44 -10.30 -2.96
CA GLY A 134 0.71 -10.14 -4.21
C GLY A 134 -0.38 -9.07 -4.16
N GLY A 135 -0.27 -8.10 -3.24
CA GLY A 135 -1.05 -6.87 -3.21
C GLY A 135 -0.26 -5.67 -3.70
N CYS A 136 -0.85 -4.50 -3.64
CA CYS A 136 -0.18 -3.21 -3.79
C CYS A 136 -0.90 -2.16 -2.95
N VAL A 137 -0.18 -1.13 -2.55
CA VAL A 137 -0.70 -0.01 -1.76
C VAL A 137 -0.87 1.22 -2.64
N ASP A 138 -0.04 1.34 -3.68
CA ASP A 138 -0.04 2.47 -4.60
C ASP A 138 -0.15 2.02 -6.06
N GLY A 139 -0.69 2.88 -6.91
CA GLY A 139 -0.81 2.63 -8.35
C GLY A 139 0.52 2.50 -9.06
N VAL A 140 1.56 3.18 -8.57
CA VAL A 140 2.93 3.03 -9.09
C VAL A 140 3.46 1.62 -8.84
N ASP A 141 3.13 1.00 -7.71
CA ASP A 141 3.45 -0.40 -7.42
C ASP A 141 2.81 -1.34 -8.46
N THR A 142 1.56 -1.06 -8.82
CA THR A 142 0.85 -1.81 -9.88
C THR A 142 1.56 -1.70 -11.22
N VAL A 143 2.01 -0.49 -11.60
CA VAL A 143 2.76 -0.27 -12.84
C VAL A 143 4.10 -0.99 -12.81
N SER A 144 4.81 -0.93 -11.68
CA SER A 144 6.09 -1.61 -11.47
C SER A 144 5.96 -3.13 -11.62
N LEU A 145 4.91 -3.71 -11.05
CA LEU A 145 4.60 -5.14 -11.20
C LEU A 145 4.25 -5.52 -12.65
N LEU A 146 3.52 -4.66 -13.36
CA LEU A 146 3.20 -4.87 -14.76
C LEU A 146 4.44 -4.85 -15.66
N LEU A 147 5.33 -3.88 -15.44
CA LEU A 147 6.60 -3.78 -16.16
C LEU A 147 7.49 -4.98 -15.88
N SER A 148 7.61 -5.39 -14.62
CA SER A 148 8.39 -6.56 -14.22
C SER A 148 7.88 -7.84 -14.89
N LYS A 149 6.57 -8.06 -14.93
CA LYS A 149 5.98 -9.20 -15.65
C LYS A 149 6.27 -9.15 -17.15
N LYS A 150 6.13 -7.98 -17.78
CA LYS A 150 6.37 -7.81 -19.21
C LYS A 150 7.83 -8.07 -19.60
N THR A 151 8.76 -7.66 -18.74
CA THR A 151 10.21 -7.84 -18.95
C THR A 151 10.64 -9.30 -18.77
N GLN A 152 9.99 -10.06 -17.89
CA GLN A 152 10.27 -11.49 -17.71
C GLN A 152 9.75 -12.37 -18.85
N PHE A 153 8.81 -11.90 -19.64
CA PHE A 153 8.28 -12.59 -20.82
C PHE A 153 8.95 -12.17 -22.15
N SER A 154 9.90 -11.26 -22.11
CA SER A 154 10.73 -10.83 -23.24
C SER A 154 12.11 -11.44 -23.13
#